data_fc726102e476db207e0e9db06e3eb43d
#
_entry.id   fc726102e476db207e0e9db06e3eb43d
#
_cell.length_a   1.000
_cell.length_b   1.000
_cell.length_c   1.000
_cell.angle_alpha   90.00
_cell.angle_beta   90.00
_cell.angle_gamma   90.00
#
_symmetry.space_group_name_H-M   'P 1'
#
loop_
_entity.id
_entity.type
_entity.pdbx_description
1 polymer ?
#
loop_
_entity_poly.entity_id
_entity_poly.type
_entity_poly.pdbx_seq_one_letter_code
_entity_poly.pdbx_strand_id
1 'polypeptide(L)'
;MTILGKLHRVDLREVWQTEAQHFTPWLAREENIAALAETLSMDLELEAEEKPVGPFRADILCRNTDNDSWVLVENQLERTDHTHLGQLLTYAAGLHAVTIVWIAARFSEEHRAAVDWLNEITDDEFRFFALEVELWRIGDSPAAPKFNIVSQPNDWSRSVSDAARAIKSSALTET
;
A
#
# COMPACT_ATOMS: atom_id res chain seq x y z
N MET A 1 20.93 32.85 -13.82
CA MET A 1 21.12 31.89 -12.70
C MET A 1 19.82 31.17 -12.45
N THR A 2 19.88 29.87 -12.39
CA THR A 2 18.68 29.05 -12.05
C THR A 2 18.35 29.20 -10.57
N ILE A 3 17.12 29.60 -10.27
CA ILE A 3 16.61 29.68 -8.89
C ILE A 3 15.96 28.35 -8.54
N LEU A 4 16.41 27.76 -7.44
CA LEU A 4 15.86 26.49 -6.96
C LEU A 4 14.90 26.75 -5.79
N GLY A 5 13.77 26.08 -5.83
CA GLY A 5 12.83 26.07 -4.72
C GLY A 5 13.30 25.18 -3.59
N LYS A 6 12.74 25.38 -2.41
CA LYS A 6 13.00 24.56 -1.22
C LYS A 6 11.72 23.89 -0.77
N LEU A 7 11.77 22.58 -0.54
CA LEU A 7 10.64 21.82 -0.02
C LEU A 7 10.45 22.08 1.47
N HIS A 8 9.21 22.37 1.85
CA HIS A 8 8.78 22.49 3.23
C HIS A 8 7.74 21.43 3.55
N ARG A 9 7.94 20.71 4.64
CA ARG A 9 7.00 19.71 5.13
C ARG A 9 5.73 20.37 5.65
N VAL A 10 4.57 19.81 5.29
CA VAL A 10 3.26 20.25 5.78
C VAL A 10 2.68 19.13 6.65
N ASP A 11 2.09 19.50 7.79
CA ASP A 11 1.41 18.54 8.66
C ASP A 11 0.20 17.96 7.93
N LEU A 12 0.06 16.62 7.95
CA LEU A 12 -1.06 15.94 7.29
C LEU A 12 -2.41 16.42 7.80
N ARG A 13 -2.53 16.73 9.09
CA ARG A 13 -3.79 17.18 9.72
C ARG A 13 -4.23 18.57 9.29
N GLU A 14 -3.35 19.38 8.70
CA GLU A 14 -3.74 20.66 8.11
C GLU A 14 -4.64 20.48 6.88
N VAL A 15 -4.46 19.39 6.14
CA VAL A 15 -5.25 19.09 4.93
C VAL A 15 -6.30 18.02 5.22
N TRP A 16 -5.92 16.95 5.91
CA TRP A 16 -6.80 15.84 6.23
C TRP A 16 -6.95 15.71 7.75
N GLN A 17 -8.02 16.28 8.28
CA GLN A 17 -8.26 16.26 9.71
C GLN A 17 -8.60 14.88 10.25
N THR A 18 -9.31 14.07 9.44
CA THR A 18 -9.65 12.68 9.77
C THR A 18 -9.42 11.77 8.57
N GLU A 19 -9.23 10.47 8.83
CA GLU A 19 -9.12 9.47 7.77
C GLU A 19 -10.46 9.31 7.02
N ALA A 20 -11.53 9.00 7.75
CA ALA A 20 -12.82 8.63 7.16
C ALA A 20 -13.51 9.75 6.39
N GLN A 21 -13.39 11.00 6.87
CA GLN A 21 -14.10 12.13 6.28
C GLN A 21 -13.27 12.93 5.27
N HIS A 22 -11.95 12.85 5.34
CA HIS A 22 -11.06 13.68 4.53
C HIS A 22 -10.07 12.90 3.67
N PHE A 23 -9.28 12.03 4.27
CA PHE A 23 -8.21 11.32 3.55
C PHE A 23 -8.77 10.22 2.63
N THR A 24 -9.58 9.33 3.17
CA THR A 24 -10.15 8.22 2.40
C THR A 24 -10.97 8.72 1.21
N PRO A 25 -11.88 9.71 1.34
CA PRO A 25 -12.58 10.29 0.19
C PRO A 25 -11.65 10.98 -0.81
N TRP A 26 -10.59 11.63 -0.35
CA TRP A 26 -9.58 12.22 -1.23
C TRP A 26 -8.85 11.15 -2.04
N LEU A 27 -8.39 10.10 -1.38
CA LEU A 27 -7.65 9.01 -2.03
C LEU A 27 -8.54 8.25 -3.03
N ALA A 28 -9.82 8.11 -2.73
CA ALA A 28 -10.77 7.38 -3.57
C ALA A 28 -11.10 8.07 -4.90
N ARG A 29 -10.70 9.33 -5.09
CA ARG A 29 -10.87 10.00 -6.39
C ARG A 29 -10.01 9.35 -7.44
N GLU A 30 -10.53 9.30 -8.68
CA GLU A 30 -9.89 8.63 -9.81
C GLU A 30 -8.42 9.06 -10.00
N GLU A 31 -8.15 10.37 -9.97
CA GLU A 31 -6.80 10.91 -10.15
C GLU A 31 -5.84 10.50 -9.02
N ASN A 32 -6.34 10.29 -7.81
CA ASN A 32 -5.53 9.91 -6.66
C ASN A 32 -5.33 8.39 -6.58
N ILE A 33 -6.32 7.61 -6.97
CA ILE A 33 -6.14 6.16 -7.19
C ILE A 33 -5.11 5.92 -8.30
N ALA A 34 -5.13 6.72 -9.37
CA ALA A 34 -4.14 6.64 -10.43
C ALA A 34 -2.72 6.93 -9.93
N ALA A 35 -2.56 7.94 -9.07
CA ALA A 35 -1.27 8.25 -8.44
C ALA A 35 -0.78 7.13 -7.52
N LEU A 36 -1.67 6.52 -6.74
CA LEU A 36 -1.36 5.35 -5.93
C LEU A 36 -0.95 4.17 -6.80
N ALA A 37 -1.70 3.89 -7.86
CA ALA A 37 -1.41 2.82 -8.82
C ALA A 37 -0.02 2.97 -9.44
N GLU A 38 0.35 4.20 -9.83
CA GLU A 38 1.69 4.50 -10.34
C GLU A 38 2.77 4.18 -9.30
N THR A 39 2.56 4.58 -8.05
CA THR A 39 3.49 4.29 -6.94
C THR A 39 3.68 2.78 -6.76
N LEU A 40 2.61 2.00 -6.86
CA LEU A 40 2.62 0.54 -6.69
C LEU A 40 3.02 -0.23 -7.97
N SER A 41 3.16 0.45 -9.10
CA SER A 41 3.36 -0.16 -10.41
C SER A 41 2.27 -1.18 -10.75
N MET A 42 1.02 -0.78 -10.54
CA MET A 42 -0.18 -1.58 -10.80
C MET A 42 -1.21 -0.76 -11.56
N ASP A 43 -2.19 -1.43 -12.14
CA ASP A 43 -3.41 -0.81 -12.66
C ASP A 43 -4.55 -1.05 -11.69
N LEU A 44 -5.05 0.02 -11.08
CA LEU A 44 -6.07 -0.04 -10.05
C LEU A 44 -7.37 0.61 -10.52
N GLU A 45 -8.47 -0.01 -10.17
CA GLU A 45 -9.82 0.53 -10.33
C GLU A 45 -10.51 0.50 -8.97
N LEU A 46 -11.09 1.63 -8.56
CA LEU A 46 -11.84 1.71 -7.31
C LEU A 46 -13.09 0.84 -7.40
N GLU A 47 -13.26 -0.04 -6.42
CA GLU A 47 -14.49 -0.83 -6.28
C GLU A 47 -15.42 -0.24 -5.21
N ALA A 48 -14.87 0.11 -4.04
CA ALA A 48 -15.68 0.64 -2.93
C ALA A 48 -14.84 1.42 -1.93
N GLU A 49 -15.48 2.43 -1.33
CA GLU A 49 -15.04 3.08 -0.09
C GLU A 49 -15.84 2.52 1.07
N GLU A 50 -15.22 2.46 2.26
CA GLU A 50 -15.87 2.01 3.50
C GLU A 50 -16.64 0.69 3.30
N LYS A 51 -15.96 -0.30 2.71
CA LYS A 51 -16.54 -1.61 2.37
C LYS A 51 -16.85 -2.41 3.63
N PRO A 52 -18.11 -2.80 3.86
CA PRO A 52 -18.44 -3.67 4.99
C PRO A 52 -17.74 -5.03 4.91
N VAL A 53 -17.15 -5.45 6.03
CA VAL A 53 -16.53 -6.78 6.22
C VAL A 53 -17.07 -7.32 7.54
N GLY A 54 -18.19 -8.04 7.49
CA GLY A 54 -18.92 -8.42 8.71
C GLY A 54 -19.31 -7.18 9.53
N PRO A 55 -18.94 -7.10 10.82
CA PRO A 55 -19.22 -5.92 11.65
C PRO A 55 -18.25 -4.76 11.44
N PHE A 56 -17.25 -4.90 10.58
CA PHE A 56 -16.19 -3.92 10.34
C PHE A 56 -16.33 -3.29 8.98
N ARG A 57 -15.48 -2.28 8.70
CA ARG A 57 -15.40 -1.61 7.40
C ARG A 57 -13.95 -1.48 6.97
N ALA A 58 -13.65 -1.92 5.75
CA ALA A 58 -12.38 -1.66 5.09
C ALA A 58 -12.41 -0.26 4.44
N ASP A 59 -11.33 0.48 4.54
CA ASP A 59 -11.30 1.87 4.05
C ASP A 59 -11.51 1.96 2.54
N ILE A 60 -10.70 1.27 1.76
CA ILE A 60 -10.80 1.27 0.29
C ILE A 60 -10.56 -0.15 -0.22
N LEU A 61 -11.41 -0.57 -1.15
CA LEU A 61 -11.23 -1.78 -1.94
C LEU A 61 -11.05 -1.39 -3.40
N CYS A 62 -9.95 -1.84 -4.00
CA CYS A 62 -9.68 -1.70 -5.42
C CYS A 62 -9.60 -3.07 -6.08
N ARG A 63 -9.69 -3.07 -7.40
CA ARG A 63 -9.40 -4.23 -8.23
C ARG A 63 -8.13 -3.95 -9.03
N ASN A 64 -7.20 -4.89 -9.00
CA ASN A 64 -6.07 -4.88 -9.93
C ASN A 64 -6.56 -5.41 -11.27
N THR A 65 -6.61 -4.54 -12.28
CA THR A 65 -7.20 -4.87 -13.59
C THR A 65 -6.30 -5.78 -14.43
N ASP A 66 -5.01 -5.91 -14.07
CA ASP A 66 -4.08 -6.79 -14.78
C ASP A 66 -4.38 -8.28 -14.55
N ASN A 67 -4.79 -8.63 -13.32
CA ASN A 67 -5.02 -10.02 -12.93
C ASN A 67 -6.39 -10.27 -12.28
N ASP A 68 -7.25 -9.25 -12.24
CA ASP A 68 -8.60 -9.30 -11.69
C ASP A 68 -8.64 -9.69 -10.20
N SER A 69 -7.61 -9.33 -9.44
CA SER A 69 -7.53 -9.59 -8.01
C SER A 69 -7.90 -8.38 -7.17
N TRP A 70 -8.32 -8.63 -5.92
CA TRP A 70 -8.68 -7.58 -4.97
C TRP A 70 -7.45 -6.97 -4.30
N VAL A 71 -7.50 -5.66 -4.13
CA VAL A 71 -6.49 -4.85 -3.46
C VAL A 71 -7.15 -4.12 -2.30
N LEU A 72 -6.74 -4.44 -1.08
CA LEU A 72 -7.19 -3.74 0.12
C LEU A 72 -6.25 -2.58 0.42
N VAL A 73 -6.80 -1.39 0.66
CA VAL A 73 -6.03 -0.22 1.12
C VAL A 73 -6.58 0.22 2.47
N GLU A 74 -5.74 0.21 3.48
CA GLU A 74 -6.05 0.69 4.83
C GLU A 74 -5.23 1.94 5.15
N ASN A 75 -5.89 2.95 5.71
CA ASN A 75 -5.32 4.28 5.94
C ASN A 75 -5.20 4.61 7.42
N GLN A 76 -4.04 5.13 7.81
CA GLN A 76 -3.79 5.58 9.17
C GLN A 76 -2.89 6.83 9.12
N LEU A 77 -3.47 8.02 9.33
CA LEU A 77 -2.70 9.28 9.32
C LEU A 77 -1.94 9.52 10.63
N GLU A 78 -1.47 8.46 11.22
CA GLU A 78 -0.72 8.41 12.47
C GLU A 78 0.45 7.45 12.33
N ARG A 79 1.21 7.31 13.40
CA ARG A 79 2.20 6.24 13.50
C ARG A 79 1.49 4.88 13.53
N THR A 80 2.05 3.89 12.87
CA THR A 80 1.49 2.54 12.81
C THR A 80 1.30 1.91 14.19
N ASP A 81 0.28 1.07 14.32
CA ASP A 81 -0.04 0.35 15.53
C ASP A 81 -0.50 -1.09 15.25
N HIS A 82 -0.57 -1.91 16.28
CA HIS A 82 -1.00 -3.31 16.17
C HIS A 82 -2.47 -3.46 15.78
N THR A 83 -3.31 -2.50 16.17
CA THR A 83 -4.74 -2.50 15.85
C THR A 83 -4.96 -2.45 14.34
N HIS A 84 -4.28 -1.53 13.64
CA HIS A 84 -4.38 -1.42 12.18
C HIS A 84 -3.75 -2.62 11.47
N LEU A 85 -2.65 -3.15 11.96
CA LEU A 85 -2.08 -4.37 11.41
C LEU A 85 -3.06 -5.55 11.49
N GLY A 86 -3.68 -5.73 12.65
CA GLY A 86 -4.71 -6.76 12.83
C GLY A 86 -5.93 -6.55 11.94
N GLN A 87 -6.39 -5.30 11.81
CA GLN A 87 -7.52 -4.94 10.94
C GLN A 87 -7.22 -5.28 9.48
N LEU A 88 -6.09 -4.85 8.95
CA LEU A 88 -5.77 -5.07 7.54
C LEU A 88 -5.67 -6.56 7.20
N LEU A 89 -5.12 -7.38 8.07
CA LEU A 89 -5.04 -8.83 7.87
C LEU A 89 -6.42 -9.48 7.95
N THR A 90 -7.23 -9.06 8.90
CA THR A 90 -8.60 -9.57 9.07
C THR A 90 -9.48 -9.21 7.86
N TYR A 91 -9.40 -7.96 7.40
CA TYR A 91 -10.19 -7.49 6.26
C TYR A 91 -9.73 -8.14 4.95
N ALA A 92 -8.41 -8.28 4.77
CA ALA A 92 -7.86 -8.97 3.60
C ALA A 92 -8.36 -10.42 3.51
N ALA A 93 -8.38 -11.13 4.63
CA ALA A 93 -8.90 -12.49 4.70
C ALA A 93 -10.40 -12.53 4.34
N GLY A 94 -11.21 -11.63 4.91
CA GLY A 94 -12.65 -11.57 4.65
C GLY A 94 -13.01 -11.19 3.22
N LEU A 95 -12.22 -10.35 2.59
CA LEU A 95 -12.42 -9.88 1.21
C LEU A 95 -11.68 -10.74 0.17
N HIS A 96 -10.89 -11.71 0.59
CA HIS A 96 -10.01 -12.50 -0.28
C HIS A 96 -9.05 -11.60 -1.09
N ALA A 97 -8.58 -10.50 -0.48
CA ALA A 97 -7.60 -9.64 -1.10
C ALA A 97 -6.22 -10.31 -1.06
N VAL A 98 -5.49 -10.19 -2.16
CA VAL A 98 -4.14 -10.75 -2.29
C VAL A 98 -3.06 -9.65 -2.31
N THR A 99 -3.44 -8.42 -2.59
CA THR A 99 -2.58 -7.24 -2.43
C THR A 99 -3.11 -6.39 -1.29
N ILE A 100 -2.26 -6.11 -0.33
CA ILE A 100 -2.60 -5.37 0.88
C ILE A 100 -1.69 -4.15 0.96
N VAL A 101 -2.30 -2.96 1.02
CA VAL A 101 -1.58 -1.68 1.07
C VAL A 101 -1.92 -1.00 2.38
N TRP A 102 -0.92 -0.76 3.20
CA TRP A 102 -1.05 -0.01 4.44
C TRP A 102 -0.40 1.36 4.28
N ILE A 103 -1.21 2.41 4.33
CA ILE A 103 -0.77 3.80 4.24
C ILE A 103 -0.81 4.42 5.63
N ALA A 104 0.32 4.95 6.08
CA ALA A 104 0.43 5.58 7.39
C ALA A 104 1.21 6.89 7.30
N ALA A 105 1.10 7.73 8.34
CA ALA A 105 1.94 8.90 8.48
C ALA A 105 3.40 8.52 8.75
N ARG A 106 3.62 7.48 9.53
CA ARG A 106 4.94 6.97 9.87
C ARG A 106 4.88 5.49 10.25
N PHE A 107 5.79 4.69 9.70
CA PHE A 107 5.98 3.30 10.08
C PHE A 107 6.98 3.16 11.22
N SER A 108 6.60 2.41 12.26
CA SER A 108 7.57 1.95 13.25
C SER A 108 8.48 0.89 12.63
N GLU A 109 9.68 0.73 13.17
CA GLU A 109 10.61 -0.32 12.72
C GLU A 109 10.01 -1.72 12.86
N GLU A 110 9.24 -1.95 13.94
CA GLU A 110 8.57 -3.22 14.21
C GLU A 110 7.51 -3.56 13.16
N HIS A 111 6.72 -2.58 12.75
CA HIS A 111 5.68 -2.80 11.72
C HIS A 111 6.29 -2.91 10.33
N ARG A 112 7.36 -2.16 10.04
CA ARG A 112 8.13 -2.35 8.82
C ARG A 112 8.67 -3.78 8.73
N ALA A 113 9.28 -4.26 9.80
CA ALA A 113 9.80 -5.62 9.88
C ALA A 113 8.68 -6.66 9.71
N ALA A 114 7.49 -6.41 10.27
CA ALA A 114 6.34 -7.30 10.11
C ALA A 114 5.89 -7.38 8.65
N VAL A 115 5.82 -6.26 7.94
CA VAL A 115 5.45 -6.24 6.51
C VAL A 115 6.52 -6.93 5.66
N ASP A 116 7.79 -6.67 5.91
CA ASP A 116 8.91 -7.36 5.23
C ASP A 116 8.80 -8.87 5.42
N TRP A 117 8.53 -9.32 6.65
CA TRP A 117 8.39 -10.74 6.97
C TRP A 117 7.18 -11.37 6.28
N LEU A 118 6.03 -10.69 6.22
CA LEU A 118 4.86 -11.16 5.49
C LEU A 118 5.18 -11.39 4.01
N ASN A 119 5.96 -10.51 3.39
CA ASN A 119 6.40 -10.68 2.01
C ASN A 119 7.38 -11.85 1.84
N GLU A 120 8.11 -12.24 2.87
CA GLU A 120 9.02 -13.37 2.84
C GLU A 120 8.30 -14.71 2.99
N ILE A 121 7.32 -14.79 3.91
CA ILE A 121 6.64 -16.06 4.24
C ILE A 121 5.47 -16.41 3.35
N THR A 122 4.97 -15.44 2.56
CA THR A 122 3.87 -15.68 1.62
C THR A 122 4.42 -15.97 0.22
N ASP A 123 3.60 -16.62 -0.60
CA ASP A 123 3.97 -16.88 -2.00
C ASP A 123 3.77 -15.62 -2.88
N ASP A 124 4.09 -15.73 -4.16
CA ASP A 124 4.07 -14.60 -5.10
C ASP A 124 2.70 -14.01 -5.35
N GLU A 125 1.64 -14.74 -5.02
CA GLU A 125 0.28 -14.26 -5.15
C GLU A 125 0.02 -13.13 -4.14
N PHE A 126 0.57 -13.23 -2.93
CA PHE A 126 0.37 -12.25 -1.86
C PHE A 126 1.43 -11.15 -1.91
N ARG A 127 0.97 -9.92 -1.91
CA ARG A 127 1.82 -8.72 -2.01
C ARG A 127 1.43 -7.73 -0.94
N PHE A 128 2.39 -7.38 -0.08
CA PHE A 128 2.20 -6.42 1.01
C PHE A 128 3.01 -5.16 0.76
N PHE A 129 2.35 -4.01 0.81
CA PHE A 129 2.98 -2.70 0.64
C PHE A 129 2.77 -1.85 1.88
N ALA A 130 3.84 -1.27 2.39
CA ALA A 130 3.82 -0.26 3.44
C ALA A 130 4.23 1.07 2.83
N LEU A 131 3.36 2.07 2.90
CA LEU A 131 3.58 3.40 2.36
C LEU A 131 3.48 4.45 3.46
N GLU A 132 4.38 5.42 3.43
CA GLU A 132 4.21 6.66 4.19
C GLU A 132 3.68 7.74 3.26
N VAL A 133 2.67 8.48 3.71
CA VAL A 133 2.15 9.65 3.00
C VAL A 133 2.75 10.91 3.60
N GLU A 134 3.20 11.81 2.73
CA GLU A 134 3.77 13.10 3.10
C GLU A 134 3.10 14.21 2.32
N LEU A 135 3.07 15.40 2.91
CA LEU A 135 2.68 16.63 2.25
C LEU A 135 3.85 17.60 2.21
N TRP A 136 4.08 18.19 1.05
CA TRP A 136 5.15 19.15 0.81
C TRP A 136 4.63 20.42 0.15
N ARG A 137 5.34 21.51 0.35
CA ARG A 137 5.04 22.79 -0.26
C ARG A 137 6.34 23.49 -0.66
N ILE A 138 6.30 24.22 -1.79
CA ILE A 138 7.36 25.13 -2.22
C ILE A 138 6.79 26.54 -2.11
N GLY A 139 7.34 27.37 -1.19
CA GLY A 139 6.82 28.72 -0.95
C GLY A 139 5.33 28.69 -0.59
N ASP A 140 4.51 29.44 -1.32
CA ASP A 140 3.07 29.55 -1.11
C ASP A 140 2.27 28.61 -2.03
N SER A 141 2.88 27.60 -2.59
CA SER A 141 2.20 26.63 -3.44
C SER A 141 1.13 25.85 -2.67
N PRO A 142 0.15 25.24 -3.36
CA PRO A 142 -0.66 24.22 -2.72
C PRO A 142 0.19 23.09 -2.14
N ALA A 143 -0.27 22.46 -1.07
CA ALA A 143 0.39 21.28 -0.53
C ALA A 143 0.29 20.14 -1.54
N ALA A 144 1.41 19.43 -1.76
CA ALA A 144 1.52 18.34 -2.71
C ALA A 144 1.72 17.02 -1.97
N PRO A 145 0.85 16.02 -2.18
CA PRO A 145 1.00 14.72 -1.56
C PRO A 145 2.09 13.89 -2.25
N LYS A 146 2.77 13.08 -1.45
CA LYS A 146 3.78 12.12 -1.91
C LYS A 146 3.64 10.83 -1.14
N PHE A 147 3.66 9.69 -1.84
CA PHE A 147 3.76 8.37 -1.25
C PHE A 147 5.19 7.88 -1.30
N ASN A 148 5.71 7.43 -0.16
CA ASN A 148 7.02 6.78 -0.09
C ASN A 148 6.84 5.30 0.25
N ILE A 149 7.47 4.43 -0.54
CA ILE A 149 7.45 3.00 -0.27
C ILE A 149 8.42 2.70 0.87
N VAL A 150 7.90 2.19 1.98
CA VAL A 150 8.68 1.76 3.15
C VAL A 150 9.02 0.27 3.04
N SER A 151 8.06 -0.53 2.59
CA SER A 151 8.24 -1.96 2.34
C SER A 151 7.40 -2.39 1.16
N GLN A 152 7.93 -3.29 0.36
CA GLN A 152 7.25 -3.87 -0.80
C GLN A 152 7.79 -5.27 -1.08
N PRO A 153 7.06 -6.08 -1.87
CA PRO A 153 7.57 -7.38 -2.30
C PRO A 153 8.88 -7.24 -3.06
N ASN A 154 9.83 -8.12 -2.77
CA ASN A 154 11.07 -8.20 -3.52
C ASN A 154 10.87 -9.10 -4.74
N ASP A 155 10.38 -8.53 -5.84
CA ASP A 155 10.05 -9.27 -7.06
C ASP A 155 11.28 -9.94 -7.68
N TRP A 156 12.45 -9.29 -7.60
CA TRP A 156 13.71 -9.88 -8.07
C TRP A 156 14.06 -11.15 -7.29
N SER A 157 14.02 -11.08 -5.96
CA SER A 157 14.32 -12.22 -5.09
C SER A 157 13.32 -13.36 -5.29
N ARG A 158 12.04 -13.06 -5.47
CA ARG A 158 10.98 -14.04 -5.77
C ARG A 158 11.25 -14.72 -7.12
N SER A 159 11.58 -13.95 -8.17
CA SER A 159 11.90 -14.47 -9.50
C SER A 159 13.10 -15.41 -9.47
N VAL A 160 14.16 -15.08 -8.72
CA VAL A 160 15.33 -15.94 -8.56
C VAL A 160 14.97 -17.23 -7.82
N SER A 161 14.17 -17.16 -6.76
CA SER A 161 13.71 -18.32 -6.01
C SER A 161 12.84 -19.24 -6.86
N ASP A 162 11.94 -18.68 -7.67
CA ASP A 162 11.07 -19.44 -8.57
C ASP A 162 11.86 -20.15 -9.66
N ALA A 163 12.83 -19.46 -10.26
CA ALA A 163 13.74 -20.05 -11.23
C ALA A 163 14.55 -21.22 -10.63
N ALA A 164 15.04 -21.06 -9.41
CA ALA A 164 15.77 -22.11 -8.69
C ALA A 164 14.88 -23.32 -8.40
N ARG A 165 13.62 -23.11 -7.99
CA ARG A 165 12.63 -24.18 -7.77
C ARG A 165 12.29 -24.91 -9.07
N ALA A 166 12.13 -24.19 -10.19
CA ALA A 166 11.84 -24.76 -11.49
C ALA A 166 12.99 -25.68 -11.97
N ILE A 167 14.24 -25.27 -11.82
CA ILE A 167 15.42 -26.08 -12.15
C ILE A 167 15.46 -27.35 -11.30
N LYS A 168 15.21 -27.25 -10.00
CA LYS A 168 15.18 -28.38 -9.08
C LYS A 168 14.08 -29.38 -9.44
N SER A 169 12.90 -28.88 -9.80
CA SER A 169 11.76 -29.71 -10.21
C SER A 169 12.06 -30.47 -11.50
N SER A 170 12.66 -29.84 -12.51
CA SER A 170 12.99 -30.51 -13.77
C SER A 170 14.07 -31.57 -13.58
N ALA A 171 15.06 -31.34 -12.73
CA ALA A 171 16.09 -32.34 -12.41
C ALA A 171 15.53 -33.60 -11.72
N LEU A 172 14.43 -33.46 -10.96
CA LEU A 172 13.75 -34.59 -10.31
C LEU A 172 12.88 -35.41 -11.28
N THR A 173 12.48 -34.86 -12.40
CA THR A 173 11.65 -35.53 -13.41
C THR A 173 12.48 -36.32 -14.44
N GLU A 174 13.77 -36.07 -14.55
CA GLU A 174 14.68 -36.77 -15.48
C GLU A 174 15.30 -38.06 -14.89
N THR A 175 14.98 -38.41 -13.66
CA THR A 175 15.39 -39.63 -12.98
C THR A 175 14.22 -40.59 -12.81
#